data_9c7e0ce96ec2965ab509630a09e9f27a
#
_entry.id   9c7e0ce96ec2965ab509630a09e9f27a
#
_cell.length_a   1.000
_cell.length_b   1.000
_cell.length_c   1.000
_cell.angle_alpha   90.00
_cell.angle_beta   90.00
_cell.angle_gamma   90.00
#
_symmetry.space_group_name_H-M   'P 1'
#
loop_
_entity.id
_entity.type
_entity.pdbx_description
1 polymer ?
#
loop_
_entity_poly.entity_id
_entity_poly.type
_entity_poly.pdbx_seq_one_letter_code
_entity_poly.pdbx_strand_id
1 'polypeptide(L)'
;MLKTQIILAGIGGQGVLFASRIFSELGLRKGLNVLGSETLGMSQRGGSVIAHLKLGDFHSPLIRIGAADILYSFAEGETYRTLKFLRDGGVCFVNLKDHRSIDPPIMLHLEGKGIVFRTFDAGEAASRMGSTRSANILLIGYSVGTGLVPFQYDDIKSVLETVSRPEILETNLEAFDLGVRHGSNA
;
A
#
# COMPACT_ATOMS: atom_id res chain seq x y z
N MET A 1 -15.40 -14.50 6.01
CA MET A 1 -13.95 -14.58 6.30
C MET A 1 -13.24 -13.63 5.34
N LEU A 2 -12.29 -12.84 5.80
CA LEU A 2 -11.55 -11.89 4.95
C LEU A 2 -10.81 -12.64 3.84
N LYS A 3 -10.98 -12.20 2.60
CA LYS A 3 -10.28 -12.71 1.42
C LYS A 3 -9.87 -11.52 0.57
N THR A 4 -8.56 -11.20 0.55
CA THR A 4 -8.06 -9.95 -0.02
C THR A 4 -6.76 -10.17 -0.76
N GLN A 5 -6.63 -9.56 -1.94
CA GLN A 5 -5.43 -9.58 -2.78
C GLN A 5 -4.86 -8.16 -2.87
N ILE A 6 -3.61 -7.99 -2.48
CA ILE A 6 -2.94 -6.70 -2.36
C ILE A 6 -1.71 -6.69 -3.26
N ILE A 7 -1.59 -5.68 -4.10
CA ILE A 7 -0.34 -5.34 -4.80
C ILE A 7 0.31 -4.18 -4.07
N LEU A 8 1.59 -4.31 -3.80
CA LEU A 8 2.44 -3.26 -3.26
C LEU A 8 3.55 -2.99 -4.28
N ALA A 9 3.66 -1.76 -4.76
CA ALA A 9 4.59 -1.39 -5.80
C ALA A 9 5.39 -0.14 -5.45
N GLY A 10 6.65 -0.12 -5.84
CA GLY A 10 7.55 1.00 -5.60
C GLY A 10 8.93 0.74 -6.16
N ILE A 11 9.87 1.57 -5.78
CA ILE A 11 11.29 1.40 -6.10
C ILE A 11 12.08 0.95 -4.88
N GLY A 12 13.21 0.28 -5.11
CA GLY A 12 14.10 -0.20 -4.05
C GLY A 12 14.49 0.94 -3.08
N GLY A 13 14.23 0.71 -1.78
CA GLY A 13 14.43 1.68 -0.71
C GLY A 13 13.17 2.36 -0.19
N GLN A 14 12.02 2.26 -0.87
CA GLN A 14 10.73 2.85 -0.43
C GLN A 14 9.94 1.99 0.57
N GLY A 15 10.50 0.87 1.04
CA GLY A 15 9.88 0.04 2.07
C GLY A 15 8.72 -0.83 1.60
N VAL A 16 8.67 -1.21 0.31
CA VAL A 16 7.66 -2.15 -0.24
C VAL A 16 7.62 -3.44 0.57
N LEU A 17 8.78 -4.03 0.86
CA LEU A 17 8.88 -5.28 1.63
C LEU A 17 8.45 -5.10 3.08
N PHE A 18 8.71 -3.94 3.67
CA PHE A 18 8.25 -3.65 5.03
C PHE A 18 6.72 -3.53 5.06
N ALA A 19 6.11 -2.87 4.08
CA ALA A 19 4.66 -2.81 3.92
C ALA A 19 4.05 -4.20 3.70
N SER A 20 4.68 -5.05 2.87
CA SER A 20 4.27 -6.45 2.68
C SER A 20 4.30 -7.23 4.00
N ARG A 21 5.35 -7.03 4.82
CA ARG A 21 5.47 -7.66 6.14
C ARG A 21 4.35 -7.21 7.10
N ILE A 22 3.96 -5.93 7.11
CA ILE A 22 2.85 -5.43 7.94
C ILE A 22 1.55 -6.19 7.63
N PHE A 23 1.17 -6.25 6.35
CA PHE A 23 -0.06 -6.92 5.96
C PHE A 23 0.00 -8.45 6.13
N SER A 24 1.19 -9.03 5.96
CA SER A 24 1.40 -10.46 6.22
C SER A 24 1.19 -10.81 7.69
N GLU A 25 1.81 -10.05 8.58
CA GLU A 25 1.65 -10.21 10.04
C GLU A 25 0.20 -9.98 10.47
N LEU A 26 -0.47 -8.96 9.90
CA LEU A 26 -1.89 -8.73 10.12
C LEU A 26 -2.73 -9.95 9.74
N GLY A 27 -2.47 -10.53 8.57
CA GLY A 27 -3.17 -11.74 8.12
C GLY A 27 -2.98 -12.92 9.06
N LEU A 28 -1.73 -13.16 9.48
CA LEU A 28 -1.40 -14.24 10.42
C LEU A 28 -2.10 -14.07 11.77
N ARG A 29 -2.12 -12.86 12.34
CA ARG A 29 -2.82 -12.57 13.60
C ARG A 29 -4.32 -12.78 13.51
N LYS A 30 -4.90 -12.56 12.33
CA LYS A 30 -6.32 -12.84 12.07
C LYS A 30 -6.60 -14.33 11.75
N GLY A 31 -5.58 -15.19 11.86
CA GLY A 31 -5.73 -16.63 11.57
C GLY A 31 -5.96 -16.94 10.08
N LEU A 32 -5.55 -16.03 9.20
CA LEU A 32 -5.71 -16.20 7.76
C LEU A 32 -4.51 -16.95 7.16
N ASN A 33 -4.76 -17.69 6.08
CA ASN A 33 -3.69 -18.14 5.22
C ASN A 33 -3.05 -16.92 4.52
N VAL A 34 -1.73 -16.84 4.49
CA VAL A 34 -0.97 -15.72 3.90
C VAL A 34 -0.03 -16.27 2.83
N LEU A 35 -0.22 -15.81 1.60
CA LEU A 35 0.65 -16.16 0.49
C LEU A 35 1.27 -14.88 -0.08
N GLY A 36 2.59 -14.84 -0.17
CA GLY A 36 3.34 -13.71 -0.72
C GLY A 36 4.30 -14.13 -1.83
N SER A 37 4.56 -13.24 -2.77
CA SER A 37 5.61 -13.34 -3.77
C SER A 37 6.13 -11.96 -4.11
N GLU A 38 7.44 -11.81 -4.22
CA GLU A 38 8.09 -10.55 -4.47
C GLU A 38 8.93 -10.63 -5.73
N THR A 39 8.79 -9.63 -6.59
CA THR A 39 9.61 -9.46 -7.79
C THR A 39 10.51 -8.25 -7.59
N LEU A 40 11.80 -8.49 -7.55
CA LEU A 40 12.82 -7.45 -7.43
C LEU A 40 13.42 -7.19 -8.81
N GLY A 41 13.40 -5.95 -9.25
CA GLY A 41 14.12 -5.54 -10.46
C GLY A 41 15.63 -5.77 -10.32
N MET A 42 16.34 -5.92 -11.45
CA MET A 42 17.76 -6.26 -11.50
C MET A 42 18.69 -5.24 -10.83
N SER A 43 18.22 -4.04 -10.51
CA SER A 43 18.96 -3.02 -9.78
C SER A 43 18.70 -3.14 -8.28
N GLN A 44 19.74 -3.39 -7.50
CA GLN A 44 19.64 -3.48 -6.02
C GLN A 44 19.23 -2.17 -5.34
N ARG A 45 19.38 -1.02 -6.01
CA ARG A 45 18.91 0.30 -5.56
C ARG A 45 18.22 1.01 -6.73
N GLY A 46 17.03 1.52 -6.49
CA GLY A 46 16.26 2.24 -7.51
C GLY A 46 15.56 1.36 -8.56
N GLY A 47 15.65 0.02 -8.47
CA GLY A 47 14.90 -0.90 -9.32
C GLY A 47 13.44 -1.04 -8.87
N SER A 48 12.56 -1.42 -9.81
CA SER A 48 11.15 -1.72 -9.54
C SER A 48 11.03 -2.88 -8.55
N VAL A 49 10.15 -2.73 -7.56
CA VAL A 49 9.81 -3.77 -6.58
C VAL A 49 8.30 -3.92 -6.58
N ILE A 50 7.83 -5.14 -6.81
CA ILE A 50 6.40 -5.48 -6.75
C ILE A 50 6.23 -6.66 -5.79
N ALA A 51 5.40 -6.48 -4.77
CA ALA A 51 4.98 -7.55 -3.89
C ALA A 51 3.51 -7.91 -4.18
N HIS A 52 3.27 -9.19 -4.35
CA HIS A 52 1.95 -9.80 -4.42
C HIS A 52 1.64 -10.40 -3.05
N LEU A 53 0.53 -10.05 -2.46
CA LEU A 53 0.12 -10.57 -1.17
C LEU A 53 -1.34 -11.00 -1.20
N LYS A 54 -1.62 -12.18 -0.71
CA LYS A 54 -2.97 -12.74 -0.59
C LYS A 54 -3.26 -13.14 0.83
N LEU A 55 -4.35 -12.65 1.37
CA LEU A 55 -4.85 -12.95 2.71
C LEU A 55 -6.15 -13.73 2.59
N GLY A 56 -6.22 -14.93 3.14
CA GLY A 56 -7.37 -15.82 3.10
C GLY A 56 -7.12 -17.10 2.29
N ASP A 57 -8.20 -17.75 1.88
CA ASP A 57 -8.14 -19.04 1.18
C ASP A 57 -7.76 -18.87 -0.30
N PHE A 58 -6.47 -18.97 -0.57
CA PHE A 58 -5.85 -18.95 -1.89
C PHE A 58 -4.83 -20.07 -2.03
N HIS A 59 -4.57 -20.52 -3.28
CA HIS A 59 -3.67 -21.64 -3.58
C HIS A 59 -2.41 -21.25 -4.36
N SER A 60 -2.27 -19.95 -4.72
CA SER A 60 -1.11 -19.45 -5.47
C SER A 60 -0.78 -18.03 -5.02
N PRO A 61 0.49 -17.69 -4.82
CA PRO A 61 0.88 -16.35 -4.35
C PRO A 61 0.71 -15.26 -5.40
N LEU A 62 0.86 -15.57 -6.69
CA LEU A 62 0.78 -14.57 -7.74
C LEU A 62 -0.65 -14.09 -7.97
N ILE A 63 -0.83 -12.78 -8.00
CA ILE A 63 -2.09 -12.12 -8.34
C ILE A 63 -2.16 -11.98 -9.86
N ARG A 64 -3.26 -12.43 -10.45
CA ARG A 64 -3.51 -12.30 -11.88
C ARG A 64 -3.86 -10.84 -12.23
N ILE A 65 -3.68 -10.47 -13.49
CA ILE A 65 -4.19 -9.21 -14.03
C ILE A 65 -5.70 -9.14 -13.78
N GLY A 66 -6.17 -7.99 -13.31
CA GLY A 66 -7.58 -7.75 -13.01
C GLY A 66 -8.10 -8.46 -11.75
N ALA A 67 -7.24 -8.86 -10.80
CA ALA A 67 -7.68 -9.63 -9.63
C ALA A 67 -7.32 -8.99 -8.27
N ALA A 68 -6.50 -7.94 -8.23
CA ALA A 68 -6.14 -7.27 -6.99
C ALA A 68 -7.30 -6.42 -6.46
N ASP A 69 -7.59 -6.54 -5.18
CA ASP A 69 -8.57 -5.71 -4.50
C ASP A 69 -7.98 -4.33 -4.18
N ILE A 70 -6.70 -4.31 -3.78
CA ILE A 70 -6.01 -3.12 -3.31
C ILE A 70 -4.65 -3.01 -4.00
N LEU A 71 -4.31 -1.80 -4.44
CA LEU A 71 -2.98 -1.44 -4.91
C LEU A 71 -2.44 -0.29 -4.04
N TYR A 72 -1.27 -0.50 -3.46
CA TYR A 72 -0.44 0.57 -2.89
C TYR A 72 0.72 0.85 -3.83
N SER A 73 0.82 2.07 -4.32
CA SER A 73 1.94 2.51 -5.14
C SER A 73 2.73 3.62 -4.44
N PHE A 74 3.97 3.31 -4.07
CA PHE A 74 4.86 4.24 -3.38
C PHE A 74 5.64 5.15 -4.33
N ALA A 75 5.59 4.87 -5.64
CA ALA A 75 6.19 5.68 -6.69
C ALA A 75 5.25 5.82 -7.89
N GLU A 76 5.10 7.04 -8.40
CA GLU A 76 4.21 7.36 -9.53
C GLU A 76 4.46 6.46 -10.74
N GLY A 77 5.72 6.29 -11.16
CA GLY A 77 6.06 5.46 -12.33
C GLY A 77 5.66 3.99 -12.18
N GLU A 78 5.64 3.45 -10.95
CA GLU A 78 5.21 2.08 -10.68
C GLU A 78 3.67 1.94 -10.68
N THR A 79 2.95 3.04 -10.48
CA THR A 79 1.48 3.05 -10.60
C THR A 79 1.06 2.59 -11.97
N TYR A 80 1.57 3.19 -13.03
CA TYR A 80 1.20 2.85 -14.42
C TYR A 80 1.48 1.39 -14.78
N ARG A 81 2.55 0.82 -14.22
CA ARG A 81 2.92 -0.58 -14.47
C ARG A 81 2.01 -1.57 -13.78
N THR A 82 1.41 -1.18 -12.66
CA THR A 82 0.70 -2.09 -11.74
C THR A 82 -0.82 -1.90 -11.71
N LEU A 83 -1.36 -0.79 -12.24
CA LEU A 83 -2.81 -0.58 -12.40
C LEU A 83 -3.53 -1.77 -13.06
N LYS A 84 -2.88 -2.44 -13.99
CA LYS A 84 -3.43 -3.63 -14.69
C LYS A 84 -3.81 -4.78 -13.75
N PHE A 85 -3.25 -4.83 -12.54
CA PHE A 85 -3.57 -5.88 -11.57
C PHE A 85 -4.89 -5.63 -10.85
N LEU A 86 -5.36 -4.37 -10.75
CA LEU A 86 -6.60 -4.04 -10.08
C LEU A 86 -7.80 -4.67 -10.78
N ARG A 87 -8.69 -5.24 -9.99
CA ARG A 87 -10.01 -5.67 -10.46
C ARG A 87 -10.93 -4.47 -10.65
N ASP A 88 -12.00 -4.67 -11.36
CA ASP A 88 -13.10 -3.70 -11.41
C ASP A 88 -13.66 -3.48 -9.99
N GLY A 89 -13.88 -2.22 -9.61
CA GLY A 89 -14.28 -1.83 -8.27
C GLY A 89 -13.18 -1.95 -7.20
N GLY A 90 -11.92 -2.17 -7.60
CA GLY A 90 -10.77 -2.16 -6.68
C GLY A 90 -10.40 -0.75 -6.21
N VAL A 91 -9.46 -0.66 -5.27
CA VAL A 91 -8.97 0.63 -4.75
C VAL A 91 -7.47 0.78 -4.95
N CYS A 92 -7.03 1.98 -5.36
CA CYS A 92 -5.64 2.34 -5.56
C CYS A 92 -5.25 3.51 -4.65
N PHE A 93 -4.20 3.33 -3.86
CA PHE A 93 -3.57 4.38 -3.06
C PHE A 93 -2.19 4.70 -3.64
N VAL A 94 -1.96 5.95 -3.99
CA VAL A 94 -0.74 6.39 -4.65
C VAL A 94 -0.05 7.49 -3.87
N ASN A 95 1.24 7.33 -3.63
CA ASN A 95 2.09 8.41 -3.15
C ASN A 95 2.31 9.42 -4.27
N LEU A 96 1.43 10.39 -4.35
CA LEU A 96 1.38 11.39 -5.40
C LEU A 96 0.77 12.69 -4.86
N LYS A 97 1.36 13.81 -5.23
CA LYS A 97 0.92 15.13 -4.78
C LYS A 97 -0.48 15.49 -5.27
N ASP A 98 -0.77 15.23 -6.54
CA ASP A 98 -2.03 15.61 -7.16
C ASP A 98 -2.44 14.57 -8.22
N HIS A 99 -3.66 14.04 -8.10
CA HIS A 99 -4.23 13.11 -9.08
C HIS A 99 -4.34 13.69 -10.50
N ARG A 100 -4.37 15.03 -10.64
CA ARG A 100 -4.39 15.71 -11.95
C ARG A 100 -3.11 15.52 -12.75
N SER A 101 -2.03 15.02 -12.14
CA SER A 101 -0.83 14.63 -12.87
C SER A 101 -0.98 13.28 -13.60
N ILE A 102 -2.02 12.51 -13.29
CA ILE A 102 -2.34 11.27 -14.01
C ILE A 102 -3.01 11.61 -15.35
N ASP A 103 -2.58 10.94 -16.41
CA ASP A 103 -3.10 11.12 -17.76
C ASP A 103 -4.64 10.95 -17.78
N PRO A 104 -5.41 11.95 -18.28
CA PRO A 104 -6.86 11.92 -18.30
C PRO A 104 -7.48 10.66 -18.92
N PRO A 105 -6.99 10.09 -20.02
CA PRO A 105 -7.46 8.82 -20.55
C PRO A 105 -7.36 7.66 -19.55
N ILE A 106 -6.31 7.64 -18.71
CA ILE A 106 -6.14 6.62 -17.67
C ILE A 106 -7.18 6.81 -16.58
N MET A 107 -7.38 8.05 -16.11
CA MET A 107 -8.41 8.33 -15.11
C MET A 107 -9.80 7.93 -15.59
N LEU A 108 -10.16 8.29 -16.82
CA LEU A 108 -11.44 7.90 -17.43
C LEU A 108 -11.61 6.38 -17.49
N HIS A 109 -10.52 5.65 -17.82
CA HIS A 109 -10.54 4.19 -17.83
C HIS A 109 -10.77 3.59 -16.43
N LEU A 110 -10.11 4.15 -15.39
CA LEU A 110 -10.28 3.71 -14.01
C LEU A 110 -11.70 3.97 -13.51
N GLU A 111 -12.25 5.15 -13.80
CA GLU A 111 -13.64 5.51 -13.49
C GLU A 111 -14.63 4.57 -14.17
N GLY A 112 -14.42 4.27 -15.46
CA GLY A 112 -15.24 3.32 -16.21
C GLY A 112 -15.23 1.90 -15.63
N LYS A 113 -14.20 1.54 -14.89
CA LYS A 113 -14.09 0.28 -14.14
C LYS A 113 -14.55 0.37 -12.69
N GLY A 114 -15.03 1.53 -12.24
CA GLY A 114 -15.41 1.76 -10.86
C GLY A 114 -14.23 1.67 -9.87
N ILE A 115 -13.00 1.83 -10.37
CA ILE A 115 -11.79 1.81 -9.53
C ILE A 115 -11.70 3.11 -8.76
N VAL A 116 -11.61 3.01 -7.43
CA VAL A 116 -11.40 4.16 -6.56
C VAL A 116 -9.92 4.52 -6.53
N PHE A 117 -9.57 5.68 -7.05
CA PHE A 117 -8.20 6.18 -7.07
C PHE A 117 -8.03 7.28 -6.03
N ARG A 118 -7.08 7.11 -5.12
CA ARG A 118 -6.76 8.03 -4.02
C ARG A 118 -5.29 8.40 -4.04
N THR A 119 -5.00 9.68 -3.96
CA THR A 119 -3.64 10.22 -3.89
C THR A 119 -3.37 10.86 -2.54
N PHE A 120 -2.15 10.73 -2.07
CA PHE A 120 -1.67 11.41 -0.88
C PHE A 120 -0.16 11.66 -1.05
N ASP A 121 0.28 12.89 -0.88
CA ASP A 121 1.71 13.23 -0.90
C ASP A 121 2.38 12.77 0.40
N ALA A 122 2.51 11.45 0.52
CA ALA A 122 3.17 10.83 1.67
C ALA A 122 4.67 11.17 1.71
N GLY A 123 5.28 11.47 0.58
CA GLY A 123 6.68 11.90 0.49
C GLY A 123 6.90 13.24 1.15
N GLU A 124 6.07 14.23 0.83
CA GLU A 124 6.13 15.56 1.44
C GLU A 124 5.80 15.49 2.94
N ALA A 125 4.75 14.75 3.31
CA ALA A 125 4.38 14.56 4.72
C ALA A 125 5.52 13.91 5.52
N ALA A 126 6.18 12.88 4.98
CA ALA A 126 7.34 12.24 5.58
C ALA A 126 8.54 13.21 5.73
N SER A 127 8.77 14.04 4.72
CA SER A 127 9.81 15.07 4.77
C SER A 127 9.58 16.08 5.89
N ARG A 128 8.34 16.55 6.05
CA ARG A 128 7.94 17.47 7.13
C ARG A 128 8.09 16.86 8.53
N MET A 129 7.90 15.53 8.64
CA MET A 129 8.17 14.80 9.89
C MET A 129 9.68 14.58 10.15
N GLY A 130 10.56 14.94 9.21
CA GLY A 130 11.99 14.63 9.29
C GLY A 130 12.33 13.15 9.04
N SER A 131 11.39 12.36 8.51
CA SER A 131 11.57 10.92 8.28
C SER A 131 11.11 10.48 6.89
N THR A 132 11.90 10.79 5.87
CA THR A 132 11.58 10.46 4.47
C THR A 132 11.33 8.96 4.21
N ARG A 133 11.80 8.10 5.12
CA ARG A 133 11.61 6.65 5.03
C ARG A 133 10.23 6.18 5.48
N SER A 134 9.43 7.05 6.11
CA SER A 134 8.10 6.71 6.65
C SER A 134 6.95 6.92 5.66
N ALA A 135 7.24 7.32 4.42
CA ALA A 135 6.21 7.58 3.40
C ALA A 135 5.30 6.37 3.14
N ASN A 136 5.83 5.15 3.19
CA ASN A 136 5.03 3.92 3.05
C ASN A 136 4.04 3.75 4.21
N ILE A 137 4.46 4.04 5.45
CA ILE A 137 3.59 3.94 6.63
C ILE A 137 2.52 5.03 6.60
N LEU A 138 2.87 6.25 6.21
CA LEU A 138 1.93 7.34 6.00
C LEU A 138 0.85 6.96 4.99
N LEU A 139 1.21 6.35 3.85
CA LEU A 139 0.26 5.93 2.83
C LEU A 139 -0.65 4.79 3.33
N ILE A 140 -0.11 3.85 4.12
CA ILE A 140 -0.91 2.80 4.78
C ILE A 140 -1.89 3.44 5.77
N GLY A 141 -1.43 4.36 6.63
CA GLY A 141 -2.29 5.08 7.56
C GLY A 141 -3.40 5.85 6.82
N TYR A 142 -3.05 6.57 5.75
CA TYR A 142 -4.01 7.26 4.91
C TYR A 142 -5.10 6.32 4.39
N SER A 143 -4.72 5.14 3.89
CA SER A 143 -5.67 4.16 3.39
C SER A 143 -6.64 3.68 4.47
N VAL A 144 -6.16 3.45 5.68
CA VAL A 144 -7.00 3.06 6.83
C VAL A 144 -7.95 4.20 7.19
N GLY A 145 -7.47 5.44 7.25
CA GLY A 145 -8.28 6.62 7.54
C GLY A 145 -9.42 6.85 6.56
N THR A 146 -9.25 6.50 5.27
CA THR A 146 -10.33 6.63 4.27
C THR A 146 -11.49 5.65 4.48
N GLY A 147 -11.33 4.60 5.29
CA GLY A 147 -12.33 3.53 5.44
C GLY A 147 -12.54 2.65 4.21
N LEU A 148 -11.73 2.80 3.16
CA LEU A 148 -11.86 2.03 1.90
C LEU A 148 -11.20 0.66 1.93
N VAL A 149 -10.46 0.35 2.99
CA VAL A 149 -9.77 -0.94 3.16
C VAL A 149 -10.36 -1.73 4.34
N PRO A 150 -10.30 -3.07 4.31
CA PRO A 150 -10.89 -3.91 5.37
C PRO A 150 -9.97 -4.04 6.61
N PHE A 151 -9.10 -3.05 6.85
CA PHE A 151 -8.13 -3.07 7.94
C PHE A 151 -8.50 -2.02 8.99
N GLN A 152 -8.44 -2.43 10.26
CA GLN A 152 -8.76 -1.56 11.37
C GLN A 152 -7.50 -0.85 11.88
N TYR A 153 -7.70 0.34 12.43
CA TYR A 153 -6.62 1.15 13.03
C TYR A 153 -5.82 0.38 14.07
N ASP A 154 -6.51 -0.21 15.07
CA ASP A 154 -5.86 -0.91 16.17
C ASP A 154 -5.10 -2.15 15.71
N ASP A 155 -5.60 -2.85 14.69
CA ASP A 155 -4.94 -4.00 14.11
C ASP A 155 -3.57 -3.63 13.51
N ILE A 156 -3.54 -2.60 12.67
CA ILE A 156 -2.29 -2.14 12.02
C ILE A 156 -1.32 -1.56 13.06
N LYS A 157 -1.83 -0.76 14.01
CA LYS A 157 -1.01 -0.18 15.09
C LYS A 157 -0.31 -1.27 15.91
N SER A 158 -1.05 -2.27 16.36
CA SER A 158 -0.49 -3.41 17.10
C SER A 158 0.53 -4.21 16.28
N VAL A 159 0.31 -4.35 14.97
CA VAL A 159 1.30 -4.97 14.08
C VAL A 159 2.58 -4.13 14.00
N LEU A 160 2.46 -2.80 13.84
CA LEU A 160 3.61 -1.89 13.80
C LEU A 160 4.46 -1.98 15.06
N GLU A 161 3.84 -2.08 16.25
CA GLU A 161 4.53 -2.28 17.53
C GLU A 161 5.38 -3.55 17.56
N THR A 162 5.01 -4.57 16.81
CA THR A 162 5.73 -5.85 16.77
C THR A 162 6.78 -5.91 15.67
N VAL A 163 6.47 -5.39 14.47
CA VAL A 163 7.35 -5.54 13.31
C VAL A 163 8.39 -4.44 13.18
N SER A 164 8.18 -3.29 13.85
CA SER A 164 9.13 -2.18 13.84
C SER A 164 10.32 -2.47 14.78
N ARG A 165 11.49 -2.02 14.34
CA ARG A 165 12.65 -2.00 15.23
C ARG A 165 12.46 -0.94 16.30
N PRO A 166 12.98 -1.13 17.54
CA PRO A 166 12.81 -0.16 18.62
C PRO A 166 13.18 1.27 18.24
N GLU A 167 14.26 1.44 17.45
CA GLU A 167 14.81 2.75 17.09
C GLU A 167 13.90 3.57 16.15
N ILE A 168 12.96 2.92 15.47
CA ILE A 168 12.04 3.58 14.52
C ILE A 168 10.58 3.38 14.89
N LEU A 169 10.28 2.70 15.98
CA LEU A 169 8.90 2.38 16.37
C LEU A 169 8.06 3.65 16.57
N GLU A 170 8.55 4.58 17.39
CA GLU A 170 7.84 5.84 17.67
C GLU A 170 7.56 6.62 16.38
N THR A 171 8.57 6.78 15.54
CA THR A 171 8.44 7.45 14.24
C THR A 171 7.41 6.74 13.32
N ASN A 172 7.38 5.41 13.31
CA ASN A 172 6.41 4.66 12.52
C ASN A 172 4.98 4.82 13.04
N LEU A 173 4.79 4.85 14.37
CA LEU A 173 3.48 5.08 14.97
C LEU A 173 2.98 6.50 14.68
N GLU A 174 3.83 7.51 14.83
CA GLU A 174 3.51 8.90 14.48
C GLU A 174 3.14 9.05 13.00
N ALA A 175 3.91 8.42 12.10
CA ALA A 175 3.64 8.44 10.67
C ALA A 175 2.29 7.76 10.34
N PHE A 176 2.01 6.62 10.97
CA PHE A 176 0.74 5.94 10.80
C PHE A 176 -0.44 6.81 11.25
N ASP A 177 -0.35 7.38 12.45
CA ASP A 177 -1.39 8.25 13.03
C ASP A 177 -1.62 9.51 12.19
N LEU A 178 -0.55 10.11 11.65
CA LEU A 178 -0.65 11.25 10.74
C LEU A 178 -1.34 10.85 9.43
N GLY A 179 -0.97 9.71 8.86
CA GLY A 179 -1.63 9.17 7.67
C GLY A 179 -3.12 8.97 7.88
N VAL A 180 -3.52 8.34 8.99
CA VAL A 180 -4.93 8.11 9.35
C VAL A 180 -5.70 9.42 9.44
N ARG A 181 -5.16 10.44 10.11
CA ARG A 181 -5.78 11.77 10.18
C ARG A 181 -6.01 12.40 8.81
N HIS A 182 -5.04 12.28 7.90
CA HIS A 182 -5.22 12.76 6.52
C HIS A 182 -6.29 11.98 5.77
N GLY A 183 -6.33 10.66 5.93
CA GLY A 183 -7.32 9.81 5.27
C GLY A 183 -8.74 10.05 5.76
N SER A 184 -8.93 10.34 7.05
CA SER A 184 -10.26 10.63 7.64
C SER A 184 -10.86 11.96 7.17
N ASN A 185 -10.05 12.83 6.57
CA ASN A 185 -10.46 14.13 6.03
C ASN A 185 -10.53 14.15 4.49
N ALA A 186 -10.40 12.99 3.81
CA ALA A 186 -10.26 12.87 2.36
C ALA A 186 -11.58 12.57 1.61
#